data_433ec6b12022835d86515aa197a421c7
#
_entry.id   433ec6b12022835d86515aa197a421c7
#
_cell.length_a   1.000
_cell.length_b   1.000
_cell.length_c   1.000
_cell.angle_alpha   90.00
_cell.angle_beta   90.00
_cell.angle_gamma   90.00
#
_symmetry.space_group_name_H-M   'P 1'
#
loop_
_entity.id
_entity.type
_entity.pdbx_description
1 polymer ?
#
loop_
_entity_poly.entity_id
_entity_poly.type
_entity_poly.pdbx_seq_one_letter_code
_entity_poly.pdbx_strand_id
1 'polypeptide(L)'
;MKNFALIGAGICGLRCAELLEKGGLTVQLFDKARGVGGRLATRRHERWRFDHGSPSLHGDDDKWLTCISRYPKWTSGDNSMNTHLPENGVNQMAKDHASQLNVQLNCLIRSIERSNEGWHLLDEDGNPYGPFETLIITAPCPQTQMLIETLETALLQQLKDVRMTPAWVMMLVVAEPLIATHQLCPNHSLIRRISAEHSKPGRALDPEEHSYVLETTSEWSKQHEEDSPAAVEASILSALMRITTTAVNPMHCAVHRWRYAHTENPLGRPYLIDPQLKLAVTGDWCLGDGASSAYRSGELLANALLDPEPDDVRETQHFR
;
A
#
# COMPACT_ATOMS: atom_id res chain seq x y z
N MET A 1 -6.54 -24.82 -17.75
CA MET A 1 -5.50 -24.14 -16.95
C MET A 1 -6.19 -23.51 -15.76
N LYS A 2 -5.61 -23.60 -14.56
CA LYS A 2 -6.15 -22.94 -13.39
C LYS A 2 -6.04 -21.44 -13.59
N ASN A 3 -7.16 -20.73 -13.51
CA ASN A 3 -7.23 -19.28 -13.66
C ASN A 3 -7.59 -18.63 -12.33
N PHE A 4 -6.82 -17.60 -11.96
CA PHE A 4 -6.97 -16.89 -10.73
C PHE A 4 -7.46 -15.46 -11.00
N ALA A 5 -8.42 -14.99 -10.19
CA ALA A 5 -8.70 -13.57 -10.06
C ALA A 5 -7.98 -13.03 -8.84
N LEU A 6 -7.39 -11.85 -8.96
CA LEU A 6 -6.75 -11.17 -7.85
C LEU A 6 -7.27 -9.72 -7.76
N ILE A 7 -7.89 -9.36 -6.63
CA ILE A 7 -8.40 -8.01 -6.38
C ILE A 7 -7.36 -7.22 -5.58
N GLY A 8 -6.81 -6.17 -6.21
CA GLY A 8 -5.79 -5.27 -5.67
C GLY A 8 -4.42 -5.43 -6.34
N ALA A 9 -3.96 -4.39 -7.05
CA ALA A 9 -2.64 -4.30 -7.66
C ALA A 9 -1.65 -3.48 -6.80
N GLY A 10 -1.73 -3.61 -5.47
CA GLY A 10 -0.70 -3.20 -4.54
C GLY A 10 0.49 -4.16 -4.58
N ILE A 11 1.59 -3.82 -3.88
CA ILE A 11 2.82 -4.64 -3.93
C ILE A 11 2.60 -6.08 -3.45
N CYS A 12 1.66 -6.31 -2.54
CA CYS A 12 1.24 -7.65 -2.11
C CYS A 12 0.66 -8.47 -3.27
N GLY A 13 -0.35 -7.91 -3.95
CA GLY A 13 -1.01 -8.56 -5.08
C GLY A 13 -0.08 -8.77 -6.27
N LEU A 14 0.74 -7.77 -6.60
CA LEU A 14 1.71 -7.85 -7.69
C LEU A 14 2.76 -8.94 -7.44
N ARG A 15 3.29 -9.04 -6.21
CA ARG A 15 4.26 -10.08 -5.85
C ARG A 15 3.64 -11.46 -5.89
N CYS A 16 2.42 -11.60 -5.38
CA CYS A 16 1.67 -12.85 -5.41
C CYS A 16 1.43 -13.30 -6.86
N ALA A 17 0.90 -12.44 -7.72
CA ALA A 17 0.62 -12.75 -9.10
C ALA A 17 1.88 -13.10 -9.90
N GLU A 18 2.97 -12.35 -9.72
CA GLU A 18 4.26 -12.62 -10.37
C GLU A 18 4.75 -14.04 -10.09
N LEU A 19 4.65 -14.50 -8.85
CA LEU A 19 5.08 -15.86 -8.47
C LEU A 19 4.14 -16.94 -8.99
N LEU A 20 2.83 -16.71 -8.95
CA LEU A 20 1.85 -17.64 -9.49
C LEU A 20 2.03 -17.83 -11.00
N GLU A 21 2.25 -16.75 -11.77
CA GLU A 21 2.51 -16.82 -13.19
C GLU A 21 3.85 -17.53 -13.52
N LYS A 22 4.90 -17.26 -12.75
CA LYS A 22 6.16 -18.00 -12.82
C LYS A 22 5.99 -19.50 -12.54
N GLY A 23 5.02 -19.85 -11.69
CA GLY A 23 4.61 -21.23 -11.43
C GLY A 23 3.69 -21.85 -12.50
N GLY A 24 3.44 -21.13 -13.61
CA GLY A 24 2.63 -21.63 -14.74
C GLY A 24 1.12 -21.46 -14.58
N LEU A 25 0.66 -20.67 -13.61
CA LEU A 25 -0.74 -20.34 -13.41
C LEU A 25 -1.11 -19.05 -14.17
N THR A 26 -2.38 -18.91 -14.56
CA THR A 26 -2.88 -17.69 -15.20
C THR A 26 -3.54 -16.81 -14.15
N VAL A 27 -3.12 -15.54 -14.05
CA VAL A 27 -3.66 -14.59 -13.07
C VAL A 27 -4.18 -13.34 -13.77
N GLN A 28 -5.41 -12.94 -13.47
CA GLN A 28 -5.94 -11.64 -13.85
C GLN A 28 -6.09 -10.76 -12.60
N LEU A 29 -5.44 -9.60 -12.61
CA LEU A 29 -5.55 -8.62 -11.53
C LEU A 29 -6.58 -7.56 -11.88
N PHE A 30 -7.28 -7.06 -10.83
CA PHE A 30 -8.24 -5.96 -10.91
C PHE A 30 -7.86 -4.91 -9.89
N ASP A 31 -7.80 -3.65 -10.29
CA ASP A 31 -7.57 -2.53 -9.36
C ASP A 31 -8.44 -1.32 -9.72
N LYS A 32 -9.04 -0.70 -8.71
CA LYS A 32 -9.88 0.49 -8.85
C LYS A 32 -9.10 1.73 -9.26
N ALA A 33 -7.79 1.76 -9.01
CA ALA A 33 -6.95 2.90 -9.30
C ALA A 33 -6.58 2.96 -10.79
N ARG A 34 -6.21 4.16 -11.25
CA ARG A 34 -5.66 4.39 -12.60
C ARG A 34 -4.23 3.87 -12.79
N GLY A 35 -3.61 3.34 -11.77
CA GLY A 35 -2.22 2.84 -11.80
C GLY A 35 -1.97 1.85 -10.67
N VAL A 36 -0.98 1.00 -10.88
CA VAL A 36 -0.55 -0.02 -9.92
C VAL A 36 0.21 0.58 -8.75
N GLY A 37 0.29 -0.16 -7.63
CA GLY A 37 1.14 0.12 -6.48
C GLY A 37 0.39 0.39 -5.18
N GLY A 38 -0.89 0.72 -5.23
CA GLY A 38 -1.65 1.07 -4.04
C GLY A 38 -0.99 2.20 -3.26
N ARG A 39 -0.53 1.93 -2.03
CA ARG A 39 0.19 2.90 -1.17
C ARG A 39 1.65 3.16 -1.59
N LEU A 40 2.25 2.41 -2.50
CA LEU A 40 3.43 2.84 -3.24
C LEU A 40 3.00 3.83 -4.32
N ALA A 41 2.72 5.06 -3.93
CA ALA A 41 2.06 6.05 -4.77
C ALA A 41 2.90 7.32 -4.92
N THR A 42 3.14 7.70 -6.17
CA THR A 42 3.81 8.95 -6.55
C THR A 42 2.84 9.83 -7.33
N ARG A 43 2.53 11.02 -6.82
CA ARG A 43 1.79 12.05 -7.56
C ARG A 43 2.76 12.94 -8.31
N ARG A 44 2.41 13.28 -9.54
CA ARG A 44 3.11 14.27 -10.37
C ARG A 44 2.24 15.49 -10.54
N HIS A 45 2.82 16.66 -10.38
CA HIS A 45 2.21 17.94 -10.68
C HIS A 45 3.26 18.82 -11.36
N GLU A 46 3.06 19.18 -12.61
CA GLU A 46 4.07 19.82 -13.44
C GLU A 46 5.43 19.09 -13.41
N ARG A 47 6.50 19.75 -12.92
CA ARG A 47 7.84 19.18 -12.76
C ARG A 47 8.05 18.47 -11.41
N TRP A 48 7.16 18.69 -10.44
CA TRP A 48 7.28 18.16 -9.08
C TRP A 48 6.76 16.73 -8.97
N ARG A 49 7.39 15.97 -8.10
CA ARG A 49 7.00 14.59 -7.78
C ARG A 49 6.91 14.43 -6.28
N PHE A 50 5.85 13.78 -5.82
CA PHE A 50 5.56 13.56 -4.40
C PHE A 50 5.24 12.09 -4.16
N ASP A 51 6.06 11.41 -3.34
CA ASP A 51 5.72 10.10 -2.83
C ASP A 51 4.77 10.27 -1.65
N HIS A 52 3.48 10.40 -1.97
CA HIS A 52 2.44 10.73 -1.01
C HIS A 52 1.82 9.52 -0.31
N GLY A 53 2.31 8.32 -0.60
CA GLY A 53 2.05 7.10 0.16
C GLY A 53 3.28 6.72 0.99
N SER A 54 3.92 5.58 0.69
CA SER A 54 5.20 5.24 1.32
C SER A 54 6.30 6.23 0.88
N PRO A 55 7.01 6.86 1.82
CA PRO A 55 8.04 7.85 1.48
C PRO A 55 9.31 7.23 0.91
N SER A 56 9.53 5.94 1.17
CA SER A 56 10.71 5.18 0.78
C SER A 56 10.46 3.68 0.91
N LEU A 57 11.39 2.88 0.38
CA LEU A 57 11.42 1.43 0.52
C LEU A 57 12.45 1.08 1.60
N HIS A 58 12.01 0.44 2.67
CA HIS A 58 12.84 0.01 3.80
C HIS A 58 12.25 -1.24 4.44
N GLY A 59 13.03 -1.93 5.26
CA GLY A 59 12.63 -3.14 5.99
C GLY A 59 13.86 -3.95 6.37
N ASP A 60 13.64 -5.09 6.99
CA ASP A 60 14.65 -6.01 7.55
C ASP A 60 14.58 -7.44 6.97
N ASP A 61 13.59 -7.76 6.15
CA ASP A 61 13.49 -9.05 5.47
C ASP A 61 14.55 -9.15 4.34
N ASP A 62 15.37 -10.20 4.34
CA ASP A 62 16.47 -10.37 3.39
C ASP A 62 16.04 -10.40 1.93
N LYS A 63 14.90 -11.03 1.62
CA LYS A 63 14.38 -11.09 0.24
C LYS A 63 13.86 -9.73 -0.20
N TRP A 64 13.21 -9.02 0.70
CA TRP A 64 12.79 -7.65 0.47
C TRP A 64 13.99 -6.73 0.26
N LEU A 65 15.01 -6.79 1.14
CA LEU A 65 16.26 -6.03 1.00
C LEU A 65 16.95 -6.32 -0.33
N THR A 66 17.03 -7.59 -0.73
CA THR A 66 17.57 -7.97 -2.05
C THR A 66 16.77 -7.33 -3.18
N CYS A 67 15.42 -7.33 -3.07
CA CYS A 67 14.55 -6.74 -4.09
C CYS A 67 14.73 -5.23 -4.22
N ILE A 68 14.83 -4.49 -3.12
CA ILE A 68 14.94 -3.02 -3.13
C ILE A 68 16.36 -2.52 -3.38
N SER A 69 17.40 -3.33 -3.16
CA SER A 69 18.83 -2.95 -3.31
C SER A 69 19.21 -2.53 -4.73
N ARG A 70 18.40 -2.88 -5.73
CA ARG A 70 18.56 -2.44 -7.12
C ARG A 70 18.28 -0.95 -7.34
N TYR A 71 17.63 -0.29 -6.38
CA TYR A 71 17.34 1.13 -6.44
C TYR A 71 18.36 1.95 -5.67
N PRO A 72 18.59 3.21 -6.04
CA PRO A 72 19.51 4.11 -5.33
C PRO A 72 19.21 4.20 -3.84
N LYS A 73 20.26 4.32 -3.03
CA LYS A 73 20.12 4.61 -1.60
C LYS A 73 19.66 6.06 -1.38
N TRP A 74 18.80 6.24 -0.41
CA TRP A 74 18.44 7.55 0.10
C TRP A 74 18.60 7.57 1.61
N THR A 75 19.42 8.47 2.13
CA THR A 75 19.69 8.60 3.56
C THR A 75 18.77 9.67 4.12
N SER A 76 17.86 9.31 4.98
CA SER A 76 16.93 10.24 5.63
C SER A 76 17.57 11.13 6.72
N GLY A 77 18.88 11.04 6.92
CA GLY A 77 19.60 11.81 7.96
C GLY A 77 19.81 11.04 9.26
N ASP A 78 19.02 10.02 9.53
CA ASP A 78 19.22 9.08 10.63
C ASP A 78 19.73 7.76 10.03
N ASN A 79 21.03 7.50 10.17
CA ASN A 79 21.80 6.49 9.44
C ASN A 79 21.44 5.02 9.75
N SER A 80 20.31 4.74 10.38
CA SER A 80 20.02 3.41 10.93
C SER A 80 19.29 2.46 9.98
N MET A 81 18.70 2.92 8.87
CA MET A 81 17.93 2.05 7.98
C MET A 81 18.43 2.04 6.53
N ASN A 82 18.55 0.84 5.95
CA ASN A 82 18.75 0.67 4.52
C ASN A 82 17.52 1.14 3.76
N THR A 83 17.52 2.39 3.33
CA THR A 83 16.42 3.03 2.61
C THR A 83 16.78 3.14 1.14
N HIS A 84 15.88 2.71 0.29
CA HIS A 84 16.03 2.74 -1.16
C HIS A 84 14.87 3.46 -1.83
N LEU A 85 15.12 4.10 -2.96
CA LEU A 85 14.10 4.79 -3.75
C LEU A 85 14.40 4.73 -5.25
N PRO A 86 13.42 4.34 -6.07
CA PRO A 86 13.51 4.53 -7.52
C PRO A 86 13.54 6.02 -7.87
N GLU A 87 14.38 6.42 -8.82
CA GLU A 87 14.50 7.82 -9.29
C GLU A 87 13.18 8.39 -9.81
N ASN A 88 12.35 7.56 -10.43
CA ASN A 88 11.06 7.96 -11.00
C ASN A 88 9.90 8.02 -10.00
N GLY A 89 10.17 7.74 -8.71
CA GLY A 89 9.19 7.72 -7.64
C GLY A 89 8.95 6.31 -7.11
N VAL A 90 8.48 6.21 -5.87
CA VAL A 90 8.29 4.94 -5.16
C VAL A 90 7.40 3.95 -5.94
N ASN A 91 6.45 4.44 -6.72
CA ASN A 91 5.56 3.61 -7.55
C ASN A 91 6.27 2.91 -8.73
N GLN A 92 7.53 3.24 -9.03
CA GLN A 92 8.29 2.53 -10.06
C GLN A 92 8.47 1.05 -9.71
N MET A 93 8.70 0.75 -8.42
CA MET A 93 8.80 -0.64 -7.97
C MET A 93 7.55 -1.45 -8.34
N ALA A 94 6.36 -0.91 -8.09
CA ALA A 94 5.12 -1.59 -8.44
C ALA A 94 4.97 -1.78 -9.95
N LYS A 95 5.38 -0.80 -10.77
CA LYS A 95 5.38 -0.91 -12.23
C LYS A 95 6.33 -1.97 -12.73
N ASP A 96 7.51 -2.10 -12.10
CA ASP A 96 8.49 -3.11 -12.47
C ASP A 96 7.91 -4.53 -12.25
N HIS A 97 7.23 -4.76 -11.12
CA HIS A 97 6.53 -6.01 -10.84
C HIS A 97 5.33 -6.26 -11.76
N ALA A 98 4.61 -5.20 -12.14
CA ALA A 98 3.43 -5.32 -13.00
C ALA A 98 3.75 -5.51 -14.49
N SER A 99 5.00 -5.34 -14.91
CA SER A 99 5.40 -5.20 -16.33
C SER A 99 4.99 -6.35 -17.25
N GLN A 100 4.81 -7.55 -16.72
CA GLN A 100 4.41 -8.76 -17.46
C GLN A 100 3.04 -9.29 -17.02
N LEU A 101 2.37 -8.63 -16.08
CA LEU A 101 1.11 -9.10 -15.51
C LEU A 101 -0.10 -8.51 -16.24
N ASN A 102 -1.17 -9.32 -16.31
CA ASN A 102 -2.46 -8.86 -16.83
C ASN A 102 -3.22 -8.08 -15.75
N VAL A 103 -3.18 -6.74 -15.82
CA VAL A 103 -3.80 -5.86 -14.83
C VAL A 103 -4.90 -5.00 -15.47
N GLN A 104 -6.15 -5.21 -15.03
CA GLN A 104 -7.29 -4.37 -15.35
C GLN A 104 -7.36 -3.22 -14.35
N LEU A 105 -6.96 -2.02 -14.79
CA LEU A 105 -7.03 -0.78 -14.00
C LEU A 105 -8.38 -0.07 -14.18
N ASN A 106 -8.67 0.91 -13.30
CA ASN A 106 -9.96 1.62 -13.23
C ASN A 106 -11.14 0.63 -13.15
N CYS A 107 -10.97 -0.45 -12.42
CA CYS A 107 -11.96 -1.51 -12.26
C CYS A 107 -12.19 -1.77 -10.76
N LEU A 108 -13.22 -1.16 -10.22
CA LEU A 108 -13.62 -1.37 -8.82
C LEU A 108 -14.58 -2.55 -8.75
N ILE A 109 -14.10 -3.70 -8.30
CA ILE A 109 -14.97 -4.84 -8.02
C ILE A 109 -15.87 -4.52 -6.82
N ARG A 110 -17.19 -4.59 -7.05
CA ARG A 110 -18.25 -4.28 -6.06
C ARG A 110 -18.83 -5.52 -5.42
N SER A 111 -18.93 -6.62 -6.17
CA SER A 111 -19.44 -7.87 -5.65
C SER A 111 -18.71 -9.07 -6.21
N ILE A 112 -18.74 -10.14 -5.44
CA ILE A 112 -18.14 -11.42 -5.78
C ILE A 112 -19.19 -12.51 -5.47
N GLU A 113 -19.30 -13.49 -6.34
CA GLU A 113 -20.23 -14.60 -6.19
C GLU A 113 -19.52 -15.91 -6.53
N ARG A 114 -19.79 -16.95 -5.74
CA ARG A 114 -19.30 -18.31 -5.99
C ARG A 114 -20.39 -19.18 -6.56
N SER A 115 -20.17 -19.70 -7.77
CA SER A 115 -21.04 -20.68 -8.42
C SER A 115 -20.34 -22.04 -8.55
N ASN A 116 -21.05 -23.02 -9.11
CA ASN A 116 -20.44 -24.33 -9.46
C ASN A 116 -19.36 -24.21 -10.56
N GLU A 117 -19.42 -23.17 -11.38
CA GLU A 117 -18.45 -22.93 -12.46
C GLU A 117 -17.18 -22.20 -11.97
N GLY A 118 -17.29 -21.44 -10.88
CA GLY A 118 -16.18 -20.67 -10.35
C GLY A 118 -16.61 -19.36 -9.69
N TRP A 119 -15.65 -18.45 -9.51
CA TRP A 119 -15.87 -17.12 -9.02
C TRP A 119 -16.30 -16.18 -10.15
N HIS A 120 -17.36 -15.45 -9.92
CA HIS A 120 -17.84 -14.36 -10.76
C HIS A 120 -17.65 -13.04 -10.02
N LEU A 121 -17.11 -12.03 -10.70
CA LEU A 121 -16.88 -10.71 -10.17
C LEU A 121 -17.72 -9.72 -10.95
N LEU A 122 -18.20 -8.67 -10.28
CA LEU A 122 -18.94 -7.58 -10.90
C LEU A 122 -18.29 -6.25 -10.50
N ASP A 123 -17.98 -5.41 -11.48
CA ASP A 123 -17.43 -4.09 -11.20
C ASP A 123 -18.54 -3.04 -10.92
N GLU A 124 -18.14 -1.78 -10.63
CA GLU A 124 -19.07 -0.69 -10.33
C GLU A 124 -19.94 -0.28 -11.53
N ASP A 125 -19.52 -0.58 -12.75
CA ASP A 125 -20.25 -0.28 -13.97
C ASP A 125 -21.18 -1.43 -14.40
N GLY A 126 -21.18 -2.54 -13.65
CA GLY A 126 -21.99 -3.73 -13.93
C GLY A 126 -21.38 -4.70 -14.93
N ASN A 127 -20.10 -4.58 -15.25
CA ASN A 127 -19.42 -5.52 -16.13
C ASN A 127 -19.05 -6.80 -15.37
N PRO A 128 -19.41 -8.00 -15.90
CA PRO A 128 -19.08 -9.27 -15.30
C PRO A 128 -17.70 -9.76 -15.74
N TYR A 129 -17.00 -10.43 -14.82
CA TYR A 129 -15.72 -11.12 -15.08
C TYR A 129 -15.77 -12.53 -14.50
N GLY A 130 -15.13 -13.48 -15.18
CA GLY A 130 -15.06 -14.87 -14.75
C GLY A 130 -15.64 -15.85 -15.78
N PRO A 131 -15.87 -17.13 -15.42
CA PRO A 131 -15.58 -17.70 -14.11
C PRO A 131 -14.08 -17.91 -13.85
N PHE A 132 -13.67 -17.71 -12.59
CA PHE A 132 -12.31 -17.98 -12.11
C PHE A 132 -12.32 -19.15 -11.12
N GLU A 133 -11.28 -19.97 -11.16
CA GLU A 133 -11.18 -21.12 -10.25
C GLU A 133 -10.94 -20.69 -8.80
N THR A 134 -10.05 -19.72 -8.62
CA THR A 134 -9.60 -19.22 -7.31
C THR A 134 -9.67 -17.69 -7.28
N LEU A 135 -10.11 -17.15 -6.15
CA LEU A 135 -10.13 -15.72 -5.87
C LEU A 135 -9.14 -15.37 -4.77
N ILE A 136 -8.32 -14.36 -5.02
CA ILE A 136 -7.39 -13.76 -4.04
C ILE A 136 -7.77 -12.30 -3.83
N ILE A 137 -7.89 -11.86 -2.58
CA ILE A 137 -8.17 -10.46 -2.25
C ILE A 137 -6.98 -9.89 -1.49
N THR A 138 -6.38 -8.82 -2.02
CA THR A 138 -5.24 -8.11 -1.40
C THR A 138 -5.57 -6.66 -1.06
N ALA A 139 -6.84 -6.32 -1.05
CA ALA A 139 -7.33 -5.03 -0.62
C ALA A 139 -7.07 -4.80 0.88
N PRO A 140 -7.09 -3.55 1.38
CA PRO A 140 -7.08 -3.26 2.81
C PRO A 140 -8.13 -4.07 3.57
N CYS A 141 -7.82 -4.52 4.80
CA CYS A 141 -8.67 -5.43 5.55
C CYS A 141 -10.16 -5.01 5.62
N PRO A 142 -10.52 -3.74 5.90
CA PRO A 142 -11.93 -3.36 5.92
C PRO A 142 -12.62 -3.50 4.56
N GLN A 143 -11.92 -3.25 3.45
CA GLN A 143 -12.47 -3.46 2.11
C GLN A 143 -12.59 -4.95 1.78
N THR A 144 -11.66 -5.77 2.24
CA THR A 144 -11.74 -7.22 2.13
C THR A 144 -12.95 -7.75 2.89
N GLN A 145 -13.15 -7.31 4.13
CA GLN A 145 -14.32 -7.70 4.94
C GLN A 145 -15.65 -7.36 4.24
N MET A 146 -15.76 -6.15 3.66
CA MET A 146 -16.96 -5.74 2.90
C MET A 146 -17.23 -6.62 1.68
N LEU A 147 -16.18 -7.05 0.96
CA LEU A 147 -16.34 -7.92 -0.21
C LEU A 147 -16.81 -9.33 0.15
N ILE A 148 -16.39 -9.85 1.31
CA ILE A 148 -16.71 -11.22 1.73
C ILE A 148 -17.86 -11.31 2.74
N GLU A 149 -18.50 -10.20 3.10
CA GLU A 149 -19.50 -10.14 4.17
C GLU A 149 -20.73 -11.03 3.93
N THR A 150 -21.08 -11.28 2.67
CA THR A 150 -22.22 -12.11 2.29
C THR A 150 -21.87 -13.59 2.10
N LEU A 151 -20.59 -13.95 2.21
CA LEU A 151 -20.12 -15.32 2.01
C LEU A 151 -20.20 -16.13 3.31
N GLU A 152 -20.59 -17.40 3.19
CA GLU A 152 -20.50 -18.36 4.29
C GLU A 152 -19.03 -18.81 4.48
N THR A 153 -18.24 -18.00 5.18
CA THR A 153 -16.83 -18.26 5.43
C THR A 153 -16.41 -17.88 6.84
N ALA A 154 -15.48 -18.65 7.42
CA ALA A 154 -14.88 -18.33 8.70
C ALA A 154 -13.88 -17.16 8.66
N LEU A 155 -13.51 -16.67 7.47
CA LEU A 155 -12.53 -15.60 7.30
C LEU A 155 -12.95 -14.31 7.98
N LEU A 156 -14.24 -13.92 7.92
CA LEU A 156 -14.73 -12.70 8.57
C LEU A 156 -14.43 -12.68 10.08
N GLN A 157 -14.69 -13.82 10.74
CA GLN A 157 -14.43 -13.93 12.19
C GLN A 157 -12.94 -13.81 12.52
N GLN A 158 -12.07 -14.33 11.65
CA GLN A 158 -10.61 -14.25 11.83
C GLN A 158 -10.07 -12.83 11.59
N LEU A 159 -10.74 -12.03 10.77
CA LEU A 159 -10.36 -10.65 10.43
C LEU A 159 -10.89 -9.60 11.42
N LYS A 160 -11.74 -9.97 12.37
CA LYS A 160 -12.48 -9.02 13.23
C LYS A 160 -11.59 -8.09 14.07
N ASP A 161 -10.41 -8.55 14.43
CA ASP A 161 -9.49 -7.82 15.32
C ASP A 161 -8.42 -7.03 14.55
N VAL A 162 -8.32 -7.19 13.23
CA VAL A 162 -7.43 -6.38 12.41
C VAL A 162 -7.88 -4.92 12.42
N ARG A 163 -6.96 -4.00 12.66
CA ARG A 163 -7.22 -2.55 12.70
C ARG A 163 -6.28 -1.82 11.77
N MET A 164 -6.85 -0.94 10.97
CA MET A 164 -6.12 -0.01 10.12
C MET A 164 -6.52 1.42 10.47
N THR A 165 -5.60 2.35 10.31
CA THR A 165 -5.78 3.75 10.67
C THR A 165 -5.59 4.66 9.47
N PRO A 166 -6.29 5.81 9.42
CA PRO A 166 -6.13 6.78 8.36
C PRO A 166 -4.86 7.61 8.56
N ALA A 167 -4.45 8.27 7.47
CA ALA A 167 -3.50 9.38 7.48
C ALA A 167 -3.89 10.41 6.44
N TRP A 168 -3.73 11.69 6.77
CA TRP A 168 -3.71 12.75 5.80
C TRP A 168 -2.27 13.04 5.39
N VAL A 169 -2.08 13.35 4.14
CA VAL A 169 -0.77 13.77 3.62
C VAL A 169 -0.92 15.07 2.84
N MET A 170 0.04 15.97 3.03
CA MET A 170 0.13 17.22 2.29
C MET A 170 1.34 17.16 1.37
N MET A 171 1.14 17.51 0.11
CA MET A 171 2.18 17.74 -0.88
C MET A 171 2.38 19.24 -1.01
N LEU A 172 3.57 19.72 -0.69
CA LEU A 172 3.87 21.13 -0.54
C LEU A 172 5.11 21.51 -1.34
N VAL A 173 5.09 22.67 -2.01
CA VAL A 173 6.27 23.32 -2.58
C VAL A 173 6.35 24.74 -2.05
N VAL A 174 7.54 25.14 -1.64
CA VAL A 174 7.86 26.48 -1.12
C VAL A 174 9.18 27.00 -1.69
N ALA A 175 9.40 28.31 -1.65
CA ALA A 175 10.64 28.93 -2.09
C ALA A 175 11.80 28.76 -1.10
N GLU A 176 11.49 28.69 0.20
CA GLU A 176 12.51 28.61 1.26
C GLU A 176 12.55 27.22 1.89
N PRO A 177 13.74 26.72 2.30
CA PRO A 177 13.87 25.40 2.91
C PRO A 177 13.20 25.39 4.30
N LEU A 178 12.37 24.35 4.55
CA LEU A 178 11.65 24.20 5.81
C LEU A 178 12.39 23.37 6.87
N ILE A 179 13.23 22.45 6.45
CA ILE A 179 14.00 21.56 7.32
C ILE A 179 15.42 21.41 6.78
N ALA A 180 16.39 21.27 7.69
CA ALA A 180 17.80 21.10 7.33
C ALA A 180 18.19 19.65 6.95
N THR A 181 17.32 18.69 7.24
CA THR A 181 17.52 17.26 7.00
C THR A 181 16.62 16.77 5.86
N HIS A 182 16.93 15.60 5.31
CA HIS A 182 16.10 15.00 4.27
C HIS A 182 14.74 14.52 4.81
N GLN A 183 14.67 14.23 6.09
CA GLN A 183 13.44 13.86 6.79
C GLN A 183 13.48 14.37 8.23
N LEU A 184 12.33 14.81 8.73
CA LEU A 184 12.12 15.20 10.12
C LEU A 184 10.88 14.49 10.67
N CYS A 185 11.03 13.84 11.83
CA CYS A 185 9.92 13.29 12.59
C CYS A 185 9.76 14.14 13.87
N PRO A 186 8.96 15.21 13.82
CA PRO A 186 8.83 16.12 14.96
C PRO A 186 8.05 15.46 16.10
N ASN A 187 8.36 15.80 17.35
CA ASN A 187 7.52 15.45 18.48
C ASN A 187 6.29 16.37 18.51
N HIS A 188 5.31 16.08 17.66
CA HIS A 188 4.14 16.93 17.47
C HIS A 188 2.86 16.10 17.35
N SER A 189 1.76 16.52 17.96
CA SER A 189 0.50 15.77 17.99
C SER A 189 -0.17 15.62 16.62
N LEU A 190 0.06 16.57 15.70
CA LEU A 190 -0.56 16.55 14.37
C LEU A 190 0.37 16.01 13.29
N ILE A 191 1.63 16.46 13.22
CA ILE A 191 2.58 16.08 12.15
C ILE A 191 3.45 14.92 12.64
N ARG A 192 3.36 13.80 11.95
CA ARG A 192 4.18 12.60 12.17
C ARG A 192 5.55 12.71 11.50
N ARG A 193 5.56 13.19 10.24
CA ARG A 193 6.76 13.21 9.41
C ARG A 193 6.71 14.31 8.36
N ILE A 194 7.88 14.90 8.08
CA ILE A 194 8.12 15.81 6.96
C ILE A 194 9.25 15.19 6.14
N SER A 195 9.02 14.90 4.87
CA SER A 195 10.01 14.33 3.94
C SER A 195 10.33 15.35 2.86
N ALA A 196 11.61 15.65 2.65
CA ALA A 196 12.09 16.53 1.59
C ALA A 196 12.15 15.76 0.27
N GLU A 197 11.16 15.96 -0.60
CA GLU A 197 11.04 15.24 -1.87
C GLU A 197 12.15 15.60 -2.86
N HIS A 198 12.59 16.85 -2.88
CA HIS A 198 13.68 17.34 -3.71
C HIS A 198 15.05 16.73 -3.36
N SER A 199 15.21 16.16 -2.16
CA SER A 199 16.44 15.46 -1.74
C SER A 199 16.53 14.02 -2.22
N LYS A 200 15.44 13.49 -2.77
CA LYS A 200 15.37 12.10 -3.23
C LYS A 200 16.10 11.91 -4.58
N PRO A 201 16.60 10.70 -4.87
CA PRO A 201 17.26 10.41 -6.13
C PRO A 201 16.44 10.84 -7.36
N GLY A 202 17.09 11.50 -8.33
CA GLY A 202 16.47 11.93 -9.58
C GLY A 202 15.43 13.05 -9.45
N ARG A 203 15.40 13.81 -8.33
CA ARG A 203 14.38 14.84 -8.05
C ARG A 203 14.95 16.23 -7.75
N ALA A 204 16.17 16.51 -8.17
CA ALA A 204 16.72 17.85 -8.04
C ALA A 204 15.78 18.88 -8.70
N LEU A 205 15.53 19.96 -8.01
CA LEU A 205 14.73 21.11 -8.45
C LEU A 205 15.63 22.33 -8.60
N ASP A 206 15.07 23.44 -9.10
CA ASP A 206 15.73 24.72 -9.07
C ASP A 206 16.05 25.10 -7.60
N PRO A 207 17.16 25.84 -7.34
CA PRO A 207 17.58 26.19 -5.96
C PRO A 207 16.53 26.94 -5.15
N GLU A 208 15.59 27.61 -5.81
CA GLU A 208 14.48 28.34 -5.19
C GLU A 208 13.21 27.49 -5.03
N GLU A 209 13.29 26.16 -5.16
CA GLU A 209 12.15 25.25 -5.04
C GLU A 209 12.44 24.12 -4.07
N HIS A 210 11.64 24.02 -3.04
CA HIS A 210 11.73 22.95 -2.04
C HIS A 210 10.40 22.21 -1.93
N SER A 211 10.40 20.94 -2.34
CA SER A 211 9.20 20.10 -2.30
C SER A 211 9.19 19.16 -1.09
N TYR A 212 8.03 19.01 -0.47
CA TYR A 212 7.85 18.24 0.75
C TYR A 212 6.59 17.38 0.69
N VAL A 213 6.63 16.24 1.38
CA VAL A 213 5.44 15.48 1.78
C VAL A 213 5.39 15.48 3.30
N LEU A 214 4.28 15.98 3.84
CA LEU A 214 3.98 15.97 5.26
C LEU A 214 2.92 14.90 5.53
N GLU A 215 3.14 14.07 6.53
CA GLU A 215 2.20 13.04 6.98
C GLU A 215 1.71 13.37 8.38
N THR A 216 0.40 13.24 8.60
CA THR A 216 -0.20 13.46 9.92
C THR A 216 -0.11 12.21 10.78
N THR A 217 -0.27 12.38 12.10
CA THR A 217 -0.37 11.26 13.04
C THR A 217 -1.69 10.51 12.83
N SER A 218 -1.70 9.21 13.10
CA SER A 218 -2.93 8.40 13.02
C SER A 218 -4.00 8.88 13.99
N GLU A 219 -3.60 9.32 15.18
CA GLU A 219 -4.53 9.83 16.20
C GLU A 219 -5.26 11.07 15.72
N TRP A 220 -4.52 12.07 15.22
CA TRP A 220 -5.13 13.26 14.66
C TRP A 220 -6.01 12.93 13.46
N SER A 221 -5.54 12.05 12.57
CA SER A 221 -6.26 11.67 11.36
C SER A 221 -7.57 10.95 11.63
N LYS A 222 -7.66 10.11 12.67
CA LYS A 222 -8.91 9.47 13.11
C LYS A 222 -9.96 10.51 13.53
N GLN A 223 -9.53 11.56 14.25
CA GLN A 223 -10.45 12.61 14.72
C GLN A 223 -10.92 13.54 13.59
N HIS A 224 -10.14 13.65 12.51
CA HIS A 224 -10.33 14.56 11.38
C HIS A 224 -10.55 13.81 10.05
N GLU A 225 -11.01 12.57 10.12
CA GLU A 225 -11.12 11.73 8.91
C GLU A 225 -12.11 12.29 7.89
N GLU A 226 -13.21 12.88 8.35
CA GLU A 226 -14.27 13.41 7.49
C GLU A 226 -14.18 14.94 7.30
N ASP A 227 -13.10 15.58 7.77
CA ASP A 227 -12.89 17.01 7.55
C ASP A 227 -12.69 17.33 6.06
N SER A 228 -13.04 18.55 5.70
CA SER A 228 -12.81 19.04 4.33
C SER A 228 -11.31 19.17 4.04
N PRO A 229 -10.87 18.94 2.80
CA PRO A 229 -9.47 19.14 2.41
C PRO A 229 -8.93 20.52 2.79
N ALA A 230 -9.73 21.57 2.68
CA ALA A 230 -9.33 22.93 3.03
C ALA A 230 -9.08 23.11 4.55
N ALA A 231 -9.91 22.49 5.41
CA ALA A 231 -9.73 22.54 6.86
C ALA A 231 -8.46 21.79 7.29
N VAL A 232 -8.22 20.63 6.68
CA VAL A 232 -7.00 19.83 6.90
C VAL A 232 -5.76 20.58 6.45
N GLU A 233 -5.78 21.20 5.27
CA GLU A 233 -4.69 22.01 4.75
C GLU A 233 -4.33 23.14 5.71
N ALA A 234 -5.32 23.92 6.15
CA ALA A 234 -5.11 25.02 7.10
C ALA A 234 -4.51 24.53 8.44
N SER A 235 -4.97 23.39 8.94
CA SER A 235 -4.46 22.79 10.18
C SER A 235 -3.00 22.34 10.05
N ILE A 236 -2.63 21.68 8.95
CA ILE A 236 -1.26 21.21 8.69
C ILE A 236 -0.33 22.40 8.50
N LEU A 237 -0.70 23.43 7.71
CA LEU A 237 0.10 24.64 7.51
C LEU A 237 0.32 25.38 8.83
N SER A 238 -0.72 25.54 9.67
CA SER A 238 -0.60 26.14 10.99
C SER A 238 0.36 25.37 11.91
N ALA A 239 0.31 24.05 11.90
CA ALA A 239 1.23 23.21 12.66
C ALA A 239 2.67 23.31 12.14
N LEU A 240 2.85 23.32 10.82
CA LEU A 240 4.14 23.45 10.16
C LEU A 240 4.83 24.76 10.53
N MET A 241 4.11 25.89 10.48
CA MET A 241 4.66 27.20 10.89
C MET A 241 5.14 27.22 12.35
N ARG A 242 4.47 26.49 13.26
CA ARG A 242 4.91 26.35 14.65
C ARG A 242 6.18 25.49 14.78
N ILE A 243 6.33 24.46 13.96
CA ILE A 243 7.50 23.55 13.96
C ILE A 243 8.72 24.26 13.38
N THR A 244 8.56 24.96 12.26
CA THR A 244 9.66 25.58 11.52
C THR A 244 9.98 26.98 11.99
N THR A 245 9.09 27.62 12.79
CA THR A 245 9.17 29.03 13.24
C THR A 245 9.27 30.02 12.06
N THR A 246 8.84 29.63 10.87
CA THR A 246 8.95 30.39 9.62
C THR A 246 7.58 30.53 8.98
N ALA A 247 7.32 31.67 8.34
CA ALA A 247 6.12 31.81 7.50
C ALA A 247 6.21 30.87 6.32
N VAL A 248 5.15 30.11 6.08
CA VAL A 248 5.06 29.17 4.97
C VAL A 248 4.17 29.76 3.88
N ASN A 249 4.75 30.05 2.73
CA ASN A 249 4.04 30.57 1.54
C ASN A 249 4.05 29.49 0.46
N PRO A 250 2.97 28.72 0.28
CA PRO A 250 2.95 27.63 -0.69
C PRO A 250 2.98 28.16 -2.14
N MET A 251 3.90 27.63 -2.96
CA MET A 251 3.86 27.70 -4.42
C MET A 251 2.90 26.63 -4.98
N HIS A 252 2.83 25.48 -4.30
CA HIS A 252 1.87 24.42 -4.53
C HIS A 252 1.48 23.78 -3.21
N CYS A 253 0.19 23.50 -3.04
CA CYS A 253 -0.31 22.74 -1.91
C CYS A 253 -1.46 21.83 -2.34
N ALA A 254 -1.44 20.58 -1.90
CA ALA A 254 -2.52 19.65 -2.10
C ALA A 254 -2.53 18.61 -0.98
N VAL A 255 -3.70 18.27 -0.49
CA VAL A 255 -3.86 17.23 0.53
C VAL A 255 -4.50 15.97 -0.06
N HIS A 256 -4.19 14.83 0.54
CA HIS A 256 -4.77 13.54 0.18
C HIS A 256 -5.06 12.73 1.44
N ARG A 257 -6.20 12.06 1.47
CA ARG A 257 -6.59 11.17 2.57
C ARG A 257 -6.34 9.72 2.21
N TRP A 258 -5.51 9.04 2.98
CA TRP A 258 -5.40 7.60 3.01
C TRP A 258 -6.31 7.05 4.12
N ARG A 259 -7.47 6.51 3.76
CA ARG A 259 -8.43 5.98 4.74
C ARG A 259 -7.91 4.75 5.49
N TYR A 260 -7.06 3.98 4.84
CA TYR A 260 -6.40 2.77 5.37
C TYR A 260 -4.89 2.88 5.18
N ALA A 261 -4.28 3.85 5.85
CA ALA A 261 -2.87 4.20 5.68
C ALA A 261 -1.94 3.19 6.36
N HIS A 262 -2.22 2.87 7.61
CA HIS A 262 -1.35 2.08 8.48
C HIS A 262 -2.10 0.90 9.09
N THR A 263 -1.36 -0.17 9.35
CA THR A 263 -1.82 -1.33 10.12
C THR A 263 -1.46 -1.13 11.59
N GLU A 264 -2.47 -0.92 12.43
CA GLU A 264 -2.32 -0.73 13.88
C GLU A 264 -2.33 -2.06 14.63
N ASN A 265 -3.23 -2.97 14.25
CA ASN A 265 -3.31 -4.32 14.82
C ASN A 265 -3.33 -5.35 13.68
N PRO A 266 -2.20 -6.01 13.40
CA PRO A 266 -2.11 -6.99 12.33
C PRO A 266 -2.79 -8.31 12.69
N LEU A 267 -3.05 -9.14 11.68
CA LEU A 267 -3.61 -10.49 11.82
C LEU A 267 -2.65 -11.45 12.56
N GLY A 268 -1.33 -11.24 12.43
CA GLY A 268 -0.30 -12.13 12.98
C GLY A 268 -0.04 -13.39 12.16
N ARG A 269 -0.62 -13.49 10.95
CA ARG A 269 -0.42 -14.58 9.99
C ARG A 269 -0.26 -14.00 8.60
N PRO A 270 0.55 -14.62 7.70
CA PRO A 270 0.84 -14.03 6.39
C PRO A 270 -0.36 -13.99 5.43
N TYR A 271 -1.32 -14.88 5.60
CA TYR A 271 -2.53 -14.98 4.79
C TYR A 271 -3.59 -15.83 5.50
N LEU A 272 -4.80 -15.82 4.97
CA LEU A 272 -5.85 -16.80 5.28
C LEU A 272 -6.37 -17.43 3.99
N ILE A 273 -6.74 -18.71 4.04
CA ILE A 273 -7.33 -19.45 2.93
C ILE A 273 -8.60 -20.15 3.42
N ASP A 274 -9.65 -20.04 2.62
CA ASP A 274 -10.84 -20.89 2.68
C ASP A 274 -10.73 -21.91 1.52
N PRO A 275 -10.34 -23.17 1.79
CA PRO A 275 -10.11 -24.15 0.74
C PRO A 275 -11.41 -24.62 0.07
N GLN A 276 -12.54 -24.57 0.78
CA GLN A 276 -13.85 -24.98 0.23
C GLN A 276 -14.34 -23.98 -0.82
N LEU A 277 -14.18 -22.69 -0.54
CA LEU A 277 -14.52 -21.63 -1.46
C LEU A 277 -13.41 -21.37 -2.50
N LYS A 278 -12.19 -21.89 -2.31
CA LYS A 278 -10.99 -21.50 -3.06
C LYS A 278 -10.81 -19.97 -3.02
N LEU A 279 -10.89 -19.42 -1.81
CA LEU A 279 -10.76 -18.00 -1.51
C LEU A 279 -9.54 -17.78 -0.63
N ALA A 280 -8.68 -16.84 -1.01
CA ALA A 280 -7.56 -16.42 -0.17
C ALA A 280 -7.58 -14.90 0.06
N VAL A 281 -7.14 -14.47 1.26
CA VAL A 281 -7.01 -13.05 1.60
C VAL A 281 -5.63 -12.79 2.18
N THR A 282 -5.00 -11.69 1.77
CA THR A 282 -3.66 -11.30 2.21
C THR A 282 -3.44 -9.79 2.03
N GLY A 283 -2.41 -9.25 2.67
CA GLY A 283 -2.05 -7.84 2.62
C GLY A 283 -0.96 -7.52 3.63
N ASP A 284 -0.51 -6.27 3.72
CA ASP A 284 0.38 -5.82 4.79
C ASP A 284 -0.25 -6.06 6.17
N TRP A 285 -1.55 -5.81 6.30
CA TRP A 285 -2.32 -6.02 7.51
C TRP A 285 -2.28 -7.46 8.07
N CYS A 286 -1.72 -8.39 7.33
CA CYS A 286 -1.48 -9.75 7.79
C CYS A 286 -0.27 -9.85 8.72
N LEU A 287 0.86 -9.24 8.37
CA LEU A 287 2.13 -9.34 9.08
C LEU A 287 2.52 -8.07 9.84
N GLY A 288 2.03 -6.90 9.39
CA GLY A 288 2.35 -5.60 9.98
C GLY A 288 2.26 -4.47 8.96
N ASP A 289 2.64 -3.26 9.37
CA ASP A 289 2.55 -2.09 8.51
C ASP A 289 3.65 -2.07 7.44
N GLY A 290 3.31 -1.57 6.25
CA GLY A 290 4.26 -1.18 5.22
C GLY A 290 4.52 -2.17 4.10
N ALA A 291 5.38 -1.74 3.17
CA ALA A 291 5.61 -2.43 1.90
C ALA A 291 6.33 -3.78 2.03
N SER A 292 7.25 -3.90 2.99
CA SER A 292 7.96 -5.16 3.29
C SER A 292 6.98 -6.25 3.73
N SER A 293 6.08 -5.94 4.68
CA SER A 293 5.04 -6.85 5.16
C SER A 293 4.08 -7.25 4.03
N ALA A 294 3.67 -6.30 3.19
CA ALA A 294 2.83 -6.54 2.03
C ALA A 294 3.50 -7.50 1.02
N TYR A 295 4.75 -7.23 0.68
CA TYR A 295 5.55 -8.06 -0.24
C TYR A 295 5.70 -9.49 0.29
N ARG A 296 6.05 -9.61 1.58
CA ARG A 296 6.24 -10.89 2.24
C ARG A 296 4.96 -11.71 2.33
N SER A 297 3.83 -11.08 2.68
CA SER A 297 2.52 -11.74 2.74
C SER A 297 2.11 -12.29 1.37
N GLY A 298 2.27 -11.50 0.31
CA GLY A 298 1.99 -11.94 -1.06
C GLY A 298 2.88 -13.08 -1.53
N GLU A 299 4.19 -13.05 -1.19
CA GLU A 299 5.12 -14.15 -1.50
C GLU A 299 4.74 -15.45 -0.80
N LEU A 300 4.44 -15.37 0.50
CA LEU A 300 4.09 -16.55 1.30
C LEU A 300 2.80 -17.19 0.82
N LEU A 301 1.78 -16.39 0.48
CA LEU A 301 0.55 -16.91 -0.10
C LEU A 301 0.80 -17.61 -1.45
N ALA A 302 1.56 -16.99 -2.36
CA ALA A 302 1.85 -17.57 -3.65
C ALA A 302 2.55 -18.93 -3.51
N ASN A 303 3.56 -19.03 -2.64
CA ASN A 303 4.27 -20.28 -2.39
C ASN A 303 3.33 -21.38 -1.85
N ALA A 304 2.42 -21.03 -0.92
CA ALA A 304 1.44 -21.98 -0.39
C ALA A 304 0.42 -22.47 -1.43
N LEU A 305 0.11 -21.66 -2.44
CA LEU A 305 -0.79 -22.04 -3.52
C LEU A 305 -0.10 -22.85 -4.62
N LEU A 306 1.20 -22.66 -4.80
CA LEU A 306 2.02 -23.41 -5.77
C LEU A 306 2.41 -24.80 -5.25
N ASP A 307 2.72 -24.90 -3.97
CA ASP A 307 3.11 -26.15 -3.30
C ASP A 307 2.18 -26.36 -2.08
N PRO A 308 0.93 -26.80 -2.33
CA PRO A 308 0.01 -27.07 -1.25
C PRO A 308 0.51 -28.29 -0.47
N GLU A 309 0.99 -28.09 0.77
CA GLU A 309 1.28 -29.19 1.67
C GLU A 309 0.06 -30.14 1.79
N PRO A 310 0.24 -31.46 1.81
CA PRO A 310 -0.85 -32.40 2.04
C PRO A 310 -1.60 -32.03 3.33
N ASP A 311 -2.92 -32.18 3.33
CA ASP A 311 -3.84 -31.73 4.40
C ASP A 311 -3.53 -32.26 5.81
N ASP A 312 -2.67 -33.26 5.94
CA ASP A 312 -2.31 -33.91 7.22
C ASP A 312 -1.37 -33.12 8.14
N VAL A 313 -0.76 -32.01 7.68
CA VAL A 313 0.24 -31.24 8.48
C VAL A 313 -0.32 -29.96 9.09
N ARG A 314 -1.53 -29.54 8.76
CA ARG A 314 -2.09 -28.22 9.15
C ARG A 314 -2.64 -28.15 10.58
N GLU A 315 -2.85 -29.29 11.25
CA GLU A 315 -3.42 -29.31 12.61
C GLU A 315 -2.41 -29.17 13.75
N THR A 316 -1.10 -29.22 13.53
CA THR A 316 -0.10 -29.35 14.60
C THR A 316 0.89 -28.21 14.79
N GLN A 317 0.76 -27.08 14.11
CA GLN A 317 1.57 -25.90 14.45
C GLN A 317 0.84 -24.95 15.40
N HIS A 318 0.56 -25.42 16.61
CA HIS A 318 0.39 -24.53 17.75
C HIS A 318 1.77 -23.99 18.11
N PHE A 319 1.98 -22.72 17.84
CA PHE A 319 3.17 -21.99 18.24
C PHE A 319 3.32 -22.03 19.77
N ARG A 320 4.45 -22.52 20.22
CA ARG A 320 5.03 -22.27 21.55
C ARG A 320 5.75 -20.92 21.53
#